data_7c5effbd303b340a220bd9b7c99b690e
#
_entry.id   7c5effbd303b340a220bd9b7c99b690e
#
_cell.length_a   1.000
_cell.length_b   1.000
_cell.length_c   1.000
_cell.angle_alpha   90.00
_cell.angle_beta   90.00
_cell.angle_gamma   90.00
#
_symmetry.space_group_name_H-M   'P 1'
#
loop_
_entity.id
_entity.type
_entity.pdbx_description
1 polymer ?
#
loop_
_entity_poly.entity_id
_entity_poly.type
_entity_poly.pdbx_seq_one_letter_code
_entity_poly.pdbx_strand_id
1 'polypeptide(L)'
;VAPLLTACGGFLLAVLWMDLIFDSQSLRHRSSGGELPEPMLASVAAYYHRATTTSRPMSRLIALVMLILLAALGFQATRGQDPGWLLVTSAGLAGFPTMLALTQTVPDAIRLGRRDDSALEQSRLARSVCRDHLVCFGCMLAFVVLWVCDALAI
;
A
#
# COMPACT_ATOMS: atom_id res chain seq x y z
N VAL A 1 -2.86 -10.43 20.79
CA VAL A 1 -2.31 -9.44 19.81
C VAL A 1 -2.55 -9.91 18.38
N ALA A 2 -2.42 -11.21 18.07
CA ALA A 2 -2.62 -11.75 16.72
C ALA A 2 -3.92 -11.28 16.02
N PRO A 3 -5.12 -11.28 16.66
CA PRO A 3 -6.34 -10.77 16.01
C PRO A 3 -6.24 -9.29 15.61
N LEU A 4 -5.54 -8.45 16.39
CA LEU A 4 -5.32 -7.05 16.07
C LEU A 4 -4.40 -6.90 14.87
N LEU A 5 -3.30 -7.66 14.79
CA LEU A 5 -2.38 -7.68 13.66
C LEU A 5 -3.09 -8.10 12.38
N THR A 6 -3.88 -9.18 12.44
CA THR A 6 -4.68 -9.65 11.30
C THR A 6 -5.73 -8.63 10.88
N ALA A 7 -6.42 -7.98 11.81
CA ALA A 7 -7.43 -6.96 11.50
C ALA A 7 -6.80 -5.72 10.84
N CYS A 8 -5.67 -5.22 11.38
CA CYS A 8 -4.95 -4.10 10.77
C CYS A 8 -4.42 -4.45 9.37
N GLY A 9 -3.80 -5.62 9.22
CA GLY A 9 -3.32 -6.11 7.92
C GLY A 9 -4.46 -6.26 6.91
N GLY A 10 -5.59 -6.82 7.33
CA GLY A 10 -6.80 -6.97 6.49
C GLY A 10 -7.39 -5.63 6.05
N PHE A 11 -7.43 -4.64 6.94
CA PHE A 11 -7.85 -3.28 6.59
C PHE A 11 -6.93 -2.67 5.53
N LEU A 12 -5.61 -2.73 5.73
CA LEU A 12 -4.62 -2.21 4.77
C LEU A 12 -4.70 -2.94 3.43
N LEU A 13 -4.93 -4.26 3.45
CA LEU A 13 -5.14 -5.06 2.24
C LEU A 13 -6.38 -4.61 1.46
N ALA A 14 -7.49 -4.31 2.16
CA ALA A 14 -8.70 -3.80 1.53
C ALA A 14 -8.49 -2.41 0.89
N VAL A 15 -7.76 -1.52 1.56
CA VAL A 15 -7.40 -0.20 1.01
C VAL A 15 -6.54 -0.37 -0.26
N LEU A 16 -5.48 -1.18 -0.21
CA LEU A 16 -4.62 -1.45 -1.36
C LEU A 16 -5.39 -2.07 -2.53
N TRP A 17 -6.37 -2.93 -2.24
CA TRP A 17 -7.26 -3.47 -3.26
C TRP A 17 -8.07 -2.38 -3.96
N MET A 18 -8.60 -1.42 -3.20
CA MET A 18 -9.32 -0.27 -3.76
C MET A 18 -8.43 0.59 -4.65
N ASP A 19 -7.19 0.87 -4.22
CA ASP A 19 -6.22 1.62 -5.02
C ASP A 19 -5.91 0.87 -6.33
N LEU A 20 -5.70 -0.45 -6.27
CA LEU A 20 -5.41 -1.28 -7.44
C LEU A 20 -6.54 -1.34 -8.47
N ILE A 21 -7.81 -1.14 -8.07
CA ILE A 21 -8.94 -1.04 -9.03
C ILE A 21 -8.69 0.14 -9.99
N PHE A 22 -8.20 1.27 -9.49
CA PHE A 22 -7.89 2.43 -10.32
C PHE A 22 -6.57 2.28 -11.05
N ASP A 23 -5.54 1.79 -10.38
CA ASP A 23 -4.19 1.67 -10.92
C ASP A 23 -4.07 0.62 -12.01
N SER A 24 -4.85 -0.47 -11.94
CA SER A 24 -4.83 -1.55 -12.93
C SER A 24 -5.14 -1.07 -14.35
N GLN A 25 -5.79 0.08 -14.51
CA GLN A 25 -6.00 0.71 -15.80
C GLN A 25 -4.66 1.02 -16.48
N SER A 26 -3.63 1.41 -15.72
CA SER A 26 -2.29 1.70 -16.25
C SER A 26 -1.57 0.47 -16.80
N LEU A 27 -1.92 -0.73 -16.34
CA LEU A 27 -1.32 -1.99 -16.78
C LEU A 27 -1.86 -2.47 -18.13
N ARG A 28 -3.12 -2.15 -18.44
CA ARG A 28 -3.77 -2.58 -19.70
C ARG A 28 -3.11 -1.98 -20.94
N HIS A 29 -2.40 -0.86 -20.79
CA HIS A 29 -1.71 -0.15 -21.88
C HIS A 29 -0.18 -0.33 -21.82
N ARG A 30 0.30 -1.40 -21.21
CA ARG A 30 1.73 -1.68 -21.03
C ARG A 30 2.47 -1.92 -22.36
N SER A 31 1.75 -2.36 -23.39
CA SER A 31 2.34 -2.72 -24.70
C SER A 31 2.92 -1.55 -25.49
N SER A 32 2.55 -0.32 -25.20
CA SER A 32 2.88 0.84 -26.04
C SER A 32 4.16 1.59 -25.65
N GLY A 33 4.86 1.21 -24.55
CA GLY A 33 6.13 1.89 -24.12
C GLY A 33 6.07 3.42 -23.99
N GLY A 34 4.93 4.04 -24.33
CA GLY A 34 4.69 5.44 -24.49
C GLY A 34 3.73 6.03 -23.45
N GLU A 35 3.14 7.13 -23.82
CA GLU A 35 2.18 7.86 -23.01
C GLU A 35 0.87 7.08 -22.85
N LEU A 36 0.30 7.10 -21.65
CA LEU A 36 -1.05 6.61 -21.42
C LEU A 36 -2.09 7.55 -22.05
N PRO A 37 -3.24 7.04 -22.50
CA PRO A 37 -4.30 7.88 -23.04
C PRO A 37 -4.74 8.97 -22.04
N GLU A 38 -4.93 10.20 -22.53
CA GLU A 38 -5.30 11.35 -21.71
C GLU A 38 -6.54 11.12 -20.81
N PRO A 39 -7.63 10.48 -21.28
CA PRO A 39 -8.77 10.18 -20.39
C PRO A 39 -8.42 9.31 -19.18
N MET A 40 -7.46 8.40 -19.37
CA MET A 40 -6.97 7.53 -18.29
C MET A 40 -6.11 8.30 -17.31
N LEU A 41 -5.14 9.10 -17.79
CA LEU A 41 -4.33 9.95 -16.94
C LEU A 41 -5.19 10.93 -16.13
N ALA A 42 -6.22 11.50 -16.76
CA ALA A 42 -7.17 12.37 -16.08
C ALA A 42 -7.94 11.64 -14.97
N SER A 43 -8.39 10.41 -15.22
CA SER A 43 -9.11 9.59 -14.24
C SER A 43 -8.23 9.25 -13.03
N VAL A 44 -7.03 8.73 -13.28
CA VAL A 44 -6.08 8.34 -12.23
C VAL A 44 -5.63 9.57 -11.43
N ALA A 45 -5.28 10.66 -12.09
CA ALA A 45 -4.90 11.91 -11.43
C ALA A 45 -6.03 12.48 -10.57
N ALA A 46 -7.27 12.48 -11.05
CA ALA A 46 -8.43 12.92 -10.28
C ALA A 46 -8.67 12.06 -9.03
N TYR A 47 -8.43 10.75 -9.13
CA TYR A 47 -8.47 9.85 -7.96
C TYR A 47 -7.42 10.26 -6.92
N TYR A 48 -6.13 10.36 -7.31
CA TYR A 48 -5.04 10.70 -6.39
C TYR A 48 -5.15 12.13 -5.85
N HIS A 49 -5.64 13.08 -6.65
CA HIS A 49 -5.94 14.42 -6.15
C HIS A 49 -6.94 14.36 -4.99
N ARG A 50 -8.04 13.61 -5.14
CA ARG A 50 -9.03 13.44 -4.06
C ARG A 50 -8.44 12.69 -2.87
N ALA A 51 -7.71 11.61 -3.10
CA ALA A 51 -7.11 10.80 -2.04
C ALA A 51 -6.12 11.60 -1.19
N THR A 52 -5.34 12.50 -1.80
CA THR A 52 -4.28 13.27 -1.12
C THR A 52 -4.76 14.63 -0.58
N THR A 53 -5.88 15.18 -1.07
CA THR A 53 -6.36 16.51 -0.66
C THR A 53 -7.67 16.46 0.12
N THR A 54 -8.71 15.81 -0.43
CA THR A 54 -10.08 15.86 0.09
C THR A 54 -10.36 14.71 1.06
N SER A 55 -9.78 13.54 0.85
CA SER A 55 -9.99 12.35 1.70
C SER A 55 -9.06 12.31 2.93
N ARG A 56 -8.79 13.47 3.53
CA ARG A 56 -7.93 13.57 4.74
C ARG A 56 -8.30 12.61 5.87
N PRO A 57 -9.59 12.34 6.18
CA PRO A 57 -9.95 11.37 7.21
C PRO A 57 -9.45 9.96 6.89
N MET A 58 -9.57 9.53 5.62
CA MET A 58 -9.10 8.21 5.20
C MET A 58 -7.58 8.09 5.26
N SER A 59 -6.85 9.10 4.76
CA SER A 59 -5.37 9.10 4.82
C SER A 59 -4.86 9.04 6.27
N ARG A 60 -5.51 9.76 7.19
CA ARG A 60 -5.18 9.70 8.62
C ARG A 60 -5.52 8.34 9.23
N LEU A 61 -6.63 7.74 8.84
CA LEU A 61 -7.02 6.41 9.30
C LEU A 61 -6.00 5.36 8.84
N ILE A 62 -5.58 5.40 7.58
CA ILE A 62 -4.54 4.51 7.04
C ILE A 62 -3.24 4.66 7.85
N ALA A 63 -2.78 5.89 8.06
CA ALA A 63 -1.57 6.17 8.84
C ALA A 63 -1.69 5.67 10.28
N LEU A 64 -2.86 5.86 10.91
CA LEU A 64 -3.13 5.38 12.26
C LEU A 64 -3.12 3.85 12.33
N VAL A 65 -3.75 3.16 11.38
CA VAL A 65 -3.77 1.69 11.33
C VAL A 65 -2.36 1.14 11.10
N MET A 66 -1.57 1.76 10.22
CA MET A 66 -0.15 1.39 10.03
C MET A 66 0.64 1.55 11.34
N LEU A 67 0.44 2.66 12.05
CA LEU A 67 1.10 2.90 13.34
C LEU A 67 0.69 1.87 14.40
N ILE A 68 -0.61 1.54 14.49
CA ILE A 68 -1.12 0.53 15.40
C ILE A 68 -0.52 -0.84 15.06
N LEU A 69 -0.46 -1.21 13.79
CA LEU A 69 0.11 -2.48 13.34
C LEU A 69 1.58 -2.59 13.74
N LEU A 70 2.39 -1.57 13.46
CA LEU A 70 3.81 -1.57 13.81
C LEU A 70 4.03 -1.56 15.33
N ALA A 71 3.23 -0.79 16.08
CA ALA A 71 3.30 -0.76 17.54
C ALA A 71 2.90 -2.11 18.16
N ALA A 72 1.83 -2.74 17.64
CA ALA A 72 1.38 -4.07 18.09
C ALA A 72 2.45 -5.14 17.80
N LEU A 73 3.10 -5.08 16.63
CA LEU A 73 4.19 -5.99 16.28
C LEU A 73 5.41 -5.78 17.20
N GLY A 74 5.79 -4.52 17.47
CA GLY A 74 6.86 -4.18 18.41
C GLY A 74 6.54 -4.67 19.84
N PHE A 75 5.31 -4.49 20.30
CA PHE A 75 4.85 -5.00 21.58
C PHE A 75 4.92 -6.53 21.65
N GLN A 76 4.51 -7.22 20.58
CA GLN A 76 4.60 -8.69 20.51
C GLN A 76 6.06 -9.16 20.60
N ALA A 77 6.98 -8.46 19.94
CA ALA A 77 8.41 -8.75 20.04
C ALA A 77 8.97 -8.63 21.47
N THR A 78 8.47 -7.66 22.25
CA THR A 78 8.91 -7.48 23.65
C THR A 78 8.39 -8.58 24.58
N ARG A 79 7.30 -9.26 24.22
CA ARG A 79 6.74 -10.35 25.03
C ARG A 79 7.51 -11.65 24.90
N GLY A 80 8.26 -11.84 23.81
CA GLY A 80 9.11 -13.01 23.58
C GLY A 80 8.36 -14.36 23.55
N GLN A 81 7.06 -14.35 23.26
CA GLN A 81 6.21 -15.56 23.24
C GLN A 81 6.15 -16.21 21.87
N ASP A 82 6.41 -15.44 20.81
CA ASP A 82 6.36 -15.92 19.43
C ASP A 82 7.74 -16.32 18.94
N PRO A 83 7.81 -17.23 17.94
CA PRO A 83 9.07 -17.59 17.30
C PRO A 83 9.74 -16.38 16.65
N GLY A 84 11.07 -16.22 16.83
CA GLY A 84 11.82 -15.08 16.30
C GLY A 84 11.69 -14.92 14.77
N TRP A 85 11.62 -16.03 14.03
CA TRP A 85 11.44 -15.99 12.56
C TRP A 85 10.09 -15.36 12.17
N LEU A 86 9.01 -15.64 12.92
CA LEU A 86 7.69 -15.07 12.69
C LEU A 86 7.74 -13.54 12.83
N LEU A 87 8.35 -13.07 13.90
CA LEU A 87 8.48 -11.63 14.18
C LEU A 87 9.36 -10.92 13.14
N VAL A 88 10.50 -11.50 12.77
CA VAL A 88 11.40 -10.92 11.75
C VAL A 88 10.72 -10.86 10.38
N THR A 89 10.07 -11.94 9.97
CA THR A 89 9.32 -11.99 8.70
C THR A 89 8.19 -10.97 8.71
N SER A 90 7.42 -10.89 9.80
CA SER A 90 6.33 -9.91 9.96
C SER A 90 6.84 -8.47 9.92
N ALA A 91 7.97 -8.20 10.56
CA ALA A 91 8.61 -6.87 10.54
C ALA A 91 9.03 -6.48 9.11
N GLY A 92 9.58 -7.41 8.33
CA GLY A 92 9.89 -7.18 6.92
C GLY A 92 8.66 -6.93 6.08
N LEU A 93 7.62 -7.77 6.22
CA LEU A 93 6.37 -7.68 5.45
C LEU A 93 5.56 -6.42 5.77
N ALA A 94 5.64 -5.88 6.98
CA ALA A 94 4.97 -4.64 7.37
C ALA A 94 5.86 -3.41 7.18
N GLY A 95 7.15 -3.49 7.51
CA GLY A 95 8.10 -2.38 7.47
C GLY A 95 8.46 -1.96 6.05
N PHE A 96 8.72 -2.92 5.15
CA PHE A 96 9.08 -2.61 3.77
C PHE A 96 7.98 -1.83 3.02
N PRO A 97 6.69 -2.25 3.01
CA PRO A 97 5.62 -1.46 2.41
C PRO A 97 5.46 -0.08 3.04
N THR A 98 5.64 0.02 4.36
CA THR A 98 5.58 1.31 5.06
C THR A 98 6.67 2.26 4.57
N MET A 99 7.91 1.79 4.46
CA MET A 99 9.03 2.58 3.93
C MET A 99 8.80 2.97 2.47
N LEU A 100 8.34 2.03 1.64
CA LEU A 100 8.04 2.28 0.23
C LEU A 100 6.94 3.34 0.08
N ALA A 101 5.87 3.23 0.87
CA ALA A 101 4.78 4.20 0.88
C ALA A 101 5.26 5.61 1.23
N LEU A 102 6.07 5.75 2.28
CA LEU A 102 6.56 7.04 2.77
C LEU A 102 7.59 7.68 1.83
N THR A 103 8.46 6.88 1.20
CA THR A 103 9.59 7.39 0.43
C THR A 103 9.30 7.55 -1.06
N GLN A 104 8.36 6.79 -1.62
CA GLN A 104 8.07 6.77 -3.05
C GLN A 104 6.59 6.92 -3.36
N THR A 105 5.73 6.00 -2.91
CA THR A 105 4.35 5.93 -3.37
C THR A 105 3.55 7.20 -3.05
N VAL A 106 3.62 7.71 -1.81
CA VAL A 106 2.90 8.94 -1.41
C VAL A 106 3.41 10.18 -2.13
N PRO A 107 4.73 10.46 -2.23
CA PRO A 107 5.25 11.55 -3.05
C PRO A 107 4.83 11.46 -4.52
N ASP A 108 4.91 10.27 -5.13
CA ASP A 108 4.53 10.06 -6.54
C ASP A 108 3.03 10.24 -6.75
N ALA A 109 2.19 9.76 -5.84
CA ALA A 109 0.74 9.94 -5.86
C ALA A 109 0.33 11.43 -5.74
N ILE A 110 1.03 12.20 -4.91
CA ILE A 110 0.81 13.65 -4.79
C ILE A 110 1.17 14.37 -6.09
N ARG A 111 2.32 14.05 -6.70
CA ARG A 111 2.75 14.60 -7.99
C ARG A 111 1.75 14.24 -9.09
N LEU A 112 1.35 12.98 -9.17
CA LEU A 112 0.36 12.49 -10.12
C LEU A 112 -0.98 13.23 -9.99
N GLY A 113 -1.44 13.48 -8.77
CA GLY A 113 -2.68 14.22 -8.49
C GLY A 113 -2.63 15.71 -8.84
N ARG A 114 -1.43 16.34 -8.85
CA ARG A 114 -1.25 17.76 -9.22
C ARG A 114 -1.32 17.99 -10.72
N ARG A 115 -0.91 17.02 -11.53
CA ARG A 115 -0.85 17.12 -13.00
C ARG A 115 0.05 18.25 -13.54
N ASP A 116 1.10 18.58 -12.82
CA ASP A 116 2.05 19.62 -13.25
C ASP A 116 3.15 19.07 -14.18
N ASP A 117 3.29 17.75 -14.26
CA ASP A 117 4.30 17.06 -15.07
C ASP A 117 3.79 16.78 -16.51
N SER A 118 4.73 16.50 -17.44
CA SER A 118 4.39 16.10 -18.81
C SER A 118 3.60 14.79 -18.86
N ALA A 119 2.86 14.53 -19.95
CA ALA A 119 2.07 13.29 -20.10
C ALA A 119 2.94 12.02 -20.00
N LEU A 120 4.17 12.07 -20.50
CA LEU A 120 5.13 10.98 -20.38
C LEU A 120 5.52 10.72 -18.92
N GLU A 121 5.82 11.77 -18.15
CA GLU A 121 6.18 11.65 -16.75
C GLU A 121 4.97 11.23 -15.90
N GLN A 122 3.79 11.76 -16.17
CA GLN A 122 2.53 11.31 -15.55
C GLN A 122 2.28 9.82 -15.79
N SER A 123 2.59 9.33 -16.99
CA SER A 123 2.48 7.90 -17.32
C SER A 123 3.48 7.04 -16.55
N ARG A 124 4.69 7.55 -16.33
CA ARG A 124 5.71 6.89 -15.50
C ARG A 124 5.28 6.82 -14.04
N LEU A 125 4.81 7.94 -13.48
CA LEU A 125 4.31 8.02 -12.11
C LEU A 125 3.14 7.06 -11.88
N ALA A 126 2.17 7.01 -12.78
CA ALA A 126 1.03 6.10 -12.69
C ALA A 126 1.46 4.62 -12.66
N ARG A 127 2.44 4.25 -13.48
CA ARG A 127 2.99 2.89 -13.49
C ARG A 127 3.83 2.58 -12.25
N SER A 128 4.58 3.56 -11.75
CA SER A 128 5.37 3.43 -10.51
C SER A 128 4.46 3.16 -9.34
N VAL A 129 3.44 4.01 -9.14
CA VAL A 129 2.46 3.87 -8.05
C VAL A 129 1.73 2.53 -8.13
N CYS A 130 1.28 2.12 -9.33
CA CYS A 130 0.64 0.83 -9.52
C CYS A 130 1.54 -0.36 -9.12
N ARG A 131 2.81 -0.33 -9.53
CA ARG A 131 3.78 -1.36 -9.15
C ARG A 131 4.00 -1.40 -7.64
N ASP A 132 4.15 -0.24 -7.01
CA ASP A 132 4.37 -0.13 -5.57
C ASP A 132 3.16 -0.67 -4.79
N HIS A 133 1.93 -0.36 -5.23
CA HIS A 133 0.71 -0.92 -4.64
C HIS A 133 0.61 -2.44 -4.82
N LEU A 134 1.03 -2.99 -5.97
CA LEU A 134 1.08 -4.44 -6.16
C LEU A 134 2.05 -5.12 -5.18
N VAL A 135 3.23 -4.53 -4.98
CA VAL A 135 4.23 -5.03 -4.04
C VAL A 135 3.70 -4.93 -2.60
N CYS A 136 3.15 -3.78 -2.22
CA CYS A 136 2.55 -3.59 -0.90
C CYS A 136 1.40 -4.57 -0.64
N PHE A 137 0.54 -4.81 -1.65
CA PHE A 137 -0.55 -5.77 -1.58
C PHE A 137 -0.04 -7.19 -1.34
N GLY A 138 0.98 -7.62 -2.10
CA GLY A 138 1.61 -8.93 -1.92
C GLY A 138 2.21 -9.10 -0.52
N CYS A 139 2.90 -8.08 -0.01
CA CYS A 139 3.45 -8.09 1.35
C CYS A 139 2.36 -8.17 2.41
N MET A 140 1.30 -7.37 2.30
CA MET A 140 0.19 -7.38 3.27
C MET A 140 -0.61 -8.67 3.20
N LEU A 141 -0.81 -9.24 2.01
CA LEU A 141 -1.45 -10.55 1.86
C LEU A 141 -0.63 -11.64 2.55
N ALA A 142 0.67 -11.69 2.30
CA ALA A 142 1.57 -12.63 2.96
C ALA A 142 1.57 -12.44 4.49
N PHE A 143 1.56 -11.19 4.96
CA PHE A 143 1.47 -10.87 6.39
C PHE A 143 0.19 -11.42 7.01
N VAL A 144 -0.97 -11.18 6.40
CA VAL A 144 -2.28 -11.65 6.90
C VAL A 144 -2.32 -13.17 6.91
N VAL A 145 -1.90 -13.82 5.81
CA VAL A 145 -1.85 -15.29 5.71
C VAL A 145 -0.95 -15.87 6.79
N LEU A 146 0.22 -15.29 7.01
CA LEU A 146 1.17 -15.73 8.04
C LEU A 146 0.53 -15.76 9.43
N TRP A 147 -0.12 -14.66 9.84
CA TRP A 147 -0.75 -14.56 11.16
C TRP A 147 -2.03 -15.40 11.30
N VAL A 148 -2.77 -15.60 10.20
CA VAL A 148 -3.93 -16.51 10.20
C VAL A 148 -3.46 -17.96 10.32
N CYS A 149 -2.43 -18.37 9.60
CA CYS A 149 -1.87 -19.73 9.69
C CYS A 149 -1.30 -20.00 11.10
N ASP A 150 -0.58 -19.05 11.67
CA ASP A 150 -0.05 -19.15 13.03
C ASP A 150 -1.18 -19.32 14.06
N ALA A 151 -2.24 -18.53 13.95
CA ALA A 151 -3.41 -18.62 14.84
C ALA A 151 -4.21 -19.94 14.69
N LEU A 152 -4.14 -20.60 13.54
CA LEU A 152 -4.82 -21.88 13.29
C LEU A 152 -3.95 -23.10 13.65
N ALA A 153 -2.65 -22.91 13.78
CA ALA A 153 -1.71 -23.99 14.13
C ALA A 153 -1.67 -24.33 15.62
N ILE A 154 -2.41 -23.58 16.45
CA ILE A 154 -2.62 -23.82 17.87
C ILE A 154 -3.81 -24.74 18.06
#